data_56e28d77330bd03aeced09e82a0573d1
#
_entry.id   56e28d77330bd03aeced09e82a0573d1
#
_cell.length_a   1.000
_cell.length_b   1.000
_cell.length_c   1.000
_cell.angle_alpha   90.00
_cell.angle_beta   90.00
_cell.angle_gamma   90.00
#
_symmetry.space_group_name_H-M   'P 1'
#
loop_
_entity.id
_entity.type
_entity.pdbx_description
1 polymer ?
#
loop_
_entity_poly.entity_id
_entity_poly.type
_entity_poly.pdbx_seq_one_letter_code
_entity_poly.pdbx_strand_id
1 'polypeptide(L)'
;MLAIGTELLLGQIVDTNSAWMGEQLALAGVDSHFHQAVGDNRARIVLALRSALARSDGVVVCGGLGPTHDDITRDAIAEVMNVPLVRDAAIVEHIRTLFSSRGRDMPESNGRQADVPVGATVIPQQLGTAPGLICPVGHKVVYALPGVPYELAEMFTRGVLPDLRRRAEMVGEAAVIMSRVVRTWGMSESGLAELLAPRIAALDAAAGNTTIAFLASGIEGIKVRITAKAPDAGAAGALLDAEEAEVRALVGEAVFGVDDGTMEAAVAVVLVQRRLTLGLAESLTGGLVASRLVSVPGASDWFRGSVVSYASEVKHTVLGVPEGPVVTEPAARAMASGARRVLGADVGLALTGVAGPDEQEGVAPGTVIVGLALPGRDAESLQVHLPGDRERVRQYAVISALDLLRRRLVAEVPVGVGSADE
;
A
#
# COMPACT_ATOMS: atom_id res chain seq x y z
N MET A 1 -15.58 -2.71 -12.68
CA MET A 1 -14.43 -2.57 -13.61
C MET A 1 -14.24 -3.85 -14.40
N LEU A 2 -13.71 -3.77 -15.62
CA LEU A 2 -13.43 -4.90 -16.51
C LEU A 2 -12.01 -4.75 -17.08
N ALA A 3 -11.09 -5.59 -16.64
CA ALA A 3 -9.72 -5.66 -17.16
C ALA A 3 -9.66 -6.65 -18.33
N ILE A 4 -9.07 -6.24 -19.44
CA ILE A 4 -8.94 -7.04 -20.65
C ILE A 4 -7.45 -7.32 -20.89
N GLY A 5 -7.09 -8.59 -20.92
CA GLY A 5 -5.74 -9.07 -21.19
C GLY A 5 -5.60 -10.54 -20.81
N THR A 6 -5.09 -11.33 -21.71
CA THR A 6 -4.83 -12.75 -21.49
C THR A 6 -3.72 -12.97 -20.47
N GLU A 7 -2.73 -12.08 -20.40
CA GLU A 7 -1.62 -12.08 -19.42
C GLU A 7 -2.11 -11.94 -17.96
N LEU A 8 -3.23 -11.24 -17.75
CA LEU A 8 -3.87 -11.15 -16.43
C LEU A 8 -4.43 -12.51 -15.99
N LEU A 9 -5.10 -13.22 -16.91
CA LEU A 9 -5.67 -14.55 -16.62
C LEU A 9 -4.58 -15.61 -16.42
N LEU A 10 -3.43 -15.45 -17.07
CA LEU A 10 -2.28 -16.36 -16.91
C LEU A 10 -1.42 -16.02 -15.67
N GLY A 11 -1.75 -14.96 -14.95
CA GLY A 11 -0.98 -14.52 -13.77
C GLY A 11 0.42 -14.00 -14.11
N GLN A 12 0.67 -13.60 -15.35
CA GLN A 12 1.95 -13.06 -15.79
C GLN A 12 2.19 -11.65 -15.27
N ILE A 13 1.11 -10.89 -15.09
CA ILE A 13 1.14 -9.55 -14.47
C ILE A 13 0.01 -9.43 -13.44
N VAL A 14 0.20 -8.54 -12.48
CA VAL A 14 -0.81 -8.19 -11.47
C VAL A 14 -1.66 -7.04 -12.00
N ASP A 15 -2.98 -7.10 -11.81
CA ASP A 15 -3.91 -6.02 -12.15
C ASP A 15 -3.82 -4.84 -11.17
N THR A 16 -2.77 -4.06 -11.32
CA THR A 16 -2.56 -2.83 -10.54
C THR A 16 -3.47 -1.69 -11.01
N ASN A 17 -3.92 -1.72 -12.26
CA ASN A 17 -4.80 -0.71 -12.82
C ASN A 17 -6.19 -0.72 -12.16
N SER A 18 -6.80 -1.90 -12.01
CA SER A 18 -8.09 -2.00 -11.30
C SER A 18 -7.99 -1.61 -9.84
N ALA A 19 -6.89 -1.94 -9.16
CA ALA A 19 -6.66 -1.52 -7.78
C ALA A 19 -6.60 0.01 -7.67
N TRP A 20 -5.80 0.66 -8.51
CA TRP A 20 -5.67 2.12 -8.54
C TRP A 20 -6.98 2.82 -8.92
N MET A 21 -7.66 2.36 -9.97
CA MET A 21 -8.97 2.93 -10.36
C MET A 21 -10.02 2.79 -9.26
N GLY A 22 -10.02 1.66 -8.52
CA GLY A 22 -10.91 1.46 -7.38
C GLY A 22 -10.71 2.50 -6.29
N GLU A 23 -9.47 2.82 -5.97
CA GLU A 23 -9.13 3.90 -5.04
C GLU A 23 -9.63 5.26 -5.55
N GLN A 24 -9.37 5.59 -6.81
CA GLN A 24 -9.82 6.87 -7.39
C GLN A 24 -11.35 7.00 -7.45
N LEU A 25 -12.06 5.91 -7.75
CA LEU A 25 -13.53 5.89 -7.71
C LEU A 25 -14.07 6.13 -6.29
N ALA A 26 -13.48 5.47 -5.30
CA ALA A 26 -13.84 5.67 -3.89
C ALA A 26 -13.64 7.13 -3.47
N LEU A 27 -12.48 7.73 -3.79
CA LEU A 27 -12.20 9.15 -3.53
C LEU A 27 -13.18 10.10 -4.26
N ALA A 28 -13.77 9.65 -5.35
CA ALA A 28 -14.79 10.40 -6.09
C ALA A 28 -16.23 10.11 -5.62
N GLY A 29 -16.42 9.29 -4.59
CA GLY A 29 -17.74 8.91 -4.08
C GLY A 29 -18.51 7.93 -4.96
N VAL A 30 -17.82 7.24 -5.88
CA VAL A 30 -18.39 6.29 -6.81
C VAL A 30 -18.15 4.87 -6.33
N ASP A 31 -19.21 4.15 -6.03
CA ASP A 31 -19.14 2.75 -5.56
C ASP A 31 -18.66 1.82 -6.68
N SER A 32 -17.63 1.02 -6.41
CA SER A 32 -17.14 -0.03 -7.31
C SER A 32 -17.45 -1.40 -6.72
N HIS A 33 -18.51 -2.04 -7.23
CA HIS A 33 -19.00 -3.31 -6.67
C HIS A 33 -18.36 -4.55 -7.31
N PHE A 34 -17.87 -4.45 -8.55
CA PHE A 34 -17.40 -5.61 -9.30
C PHE A 34 -16.11 -5.32 -10.05
N HIS A 35 -15.11 -6.20 -9.85
CA HIS A 35 -13.91 -6.27 -10.65
C HIS A 35 -13.89 -7.61 -11.38
N GLN A 36 -13.67 -7.58 -12.68
CA GLN A 36 -13.64 -8.75 -13.53
C GLN A 36 -12.48 -8.68 -14.51
N ALA A 37 -11.80 -9.79 -14.75
CA ALA A 37 -10.81 -9.91 -15.80
C ALA A 37 -11.34 -10.83 -16.93
N VAL A 38 -10.99 -10.54 -18.17
CA VAL A 38 -11.32 -11.34 -19.34
C VAL A 38 -10.15 -11.35 -20.33
N GLY A 39 -9.89 -12.49 -20.98
CA GLY A 39 -8.86 -12.59 -22.02
C GLY A 39 -9.33 -12.02 -23.35
N ASP A 40 -8.37 -11.80 -24.25
CA ASP A 40 -8.51 -11.17 -25.57
C ASP A 40 -9.33 -12.04 -26.54
N ASN A 41 -10.63 -12.08 -26.32
CA ASN A 41 -11.59 -12.77 -27.16
C ASN A 41 -12.88 -11.96 -27.25
N ARG A 42 -13.23 -11.53 -28.47
CA ARG A 42 -14.36 -10.62 -28.72
C ARG A 42 -15.68 -11.09 -28.09
N ALA A 43 -16.05 -12.34 -28.29
CA ALA A 43 -17.31 -12.87 -27.78
C ALA A 43 -17.37 -12.87 -26.25
N ARG A 44 -16.24 -13.19 -25.59
CA ARG A 44 -16.11 -13.15 -24.12
C ARG A 44 -16.16 -11.72 -23.59
N ILE A 45 -15.50 -10.77 -24.26
CA ILE A 45 -15.52 -9.35 -23.89
C ILE A 45 -16.95 -8.80 -24.03
N VAL A 46 -17.66 -9.08 -25.12
CA VAL A 46 -19.06 -8.67 -25.31
C VAL A 46 -19.96 -9.24 -24.22
N LEU A 47 -19.80 -10.51 -23.88
CA LEU A 47 -20.55 -11.15 -22.80
C LEU A 47 -20.28 -10.49 -21.45
N ALA A 48 -19.02 -10.24 -21.13
CA ALA A 48 -18.60 -9.59 -19.91
C ALA A 48 -19.16 -8.16 -19.81
N LEU A 49 -19.09 -7.38 -20.88
CA LEU A 49 -19.65 -6.03 -20.95
C LEU A 49 -21.18 -6.02 -20.73
N ARG A 50 -21.91 -6.90 -21.41
CA ARG A 50 -23.37 -7.01 -21.23
C ARG A 50 -23.74 -7.42 -19.81
N SER A 51 -23.02 -8.39 -19.24
CA SER A 51 -23.22 -8.81 -17.85
C SER A 51 -22.92 -7.68 -16.87
N ALA A 52 -21.84 -6.92 -17.07
CA ALA A 52 -21.49 -5.78 -16.23
C ALA A 52 -22.53 -4.66 -16.33
N LEU A 53 -22.97 -4.31 -17.54
CA LEU A 53 -24.00 -3.30 -17.79
C LEU A 53 -25.38 -3.71 -17.24
N ALA A 54 -25.69 -5.01 -17.13
CA ALA A 54 -26.95 -5.46 -16.55
C ALA A 54 -27.11 -5.10 -15.06
N ARG A 55 -25.96 -4.96 -14.35
CA ARG A 55 -25.90 -4.81 -12.88
C ARG A 55 -25.22 -3.52 -12.40
N SER A 56 -24.81 -2.64 -13.30
CA SER A 56 -24.11 -1.38 -12.96
C SER A 56 -24.53 -0.27 -13.91
N ASP A 57 -24.41 0.99 -13.48
CA ASP A 57 -24.74 2.18 -14.27
C ASP A 57 -23.60 2.56 -15.22
N GLY A 58 -22.37 2.19 -14.86
CA GLY A 58 -21.18 2.40 -15.66
C GLY A 58 -20.21 1.22 -15.60
N VAL A 59 -19.42 1.05 -16.65
CA VAL A 59 -18.35 0.05 -16.74
C VAL A 59 -17.07 0.74 -17.18
N VAL A 60 -16.02 0.66 -16.36
CA VAL A 60 -14.68 1.11 -16.77
C VAL A 60 -13.90 -0.09 -17.28
N VAL A 61 -13.48 -0.03 -18.53
CA VAL A 61 -12.71 -1.07 -19.22
C VAL A 61 -11.26 -0.62 -19.32
N CYS A 62 -10.34 -1.51 -19.03
CA CYS A 62 -8.90 -1.30 -19.12
C CYS A 62 -8.26 -2.35 -20.02
N GLY A 63 -7.53 -1.92 -21.06
CA GLY A 63 -6.80 -2.79 -21.98
C GLY A 63 -7.45 -2.99 -23.35
N GLY A 64 -6.70 -3.60 -24.27
CA GLY A 64 -7.13 -3.94 -25.63
C GLY A 64 -7.43 -2.75 -26.55
N LEU A 65 -6.77 -1.58 -26.32
CA LEU A 65 -6.88 -0.38 -27.16
C LEU A 65 -5.62 -0.11 -27.99
N GLY A 66 -4.69 -1.01 -28.05
CA GLY A 66 -3.47 -0.92 -28.85
C GLY A 66 -3.69 -1.10 -30.33
N PRO A 67 -2.58 -1.23 -31.11
CA PRO A 67 -2.63 -1.39 -32.56
C PRO A 67 -2.59 -2.86 -33.03
N THR A 68 -2.48 -3.83 -32.13
CA THR A 68 -2.28 -5.24 -32.47
C THR A 68 -3.61 -5.93 -32.83
N HIS A 69 -3.56 -7.13 -33.35
CA HIS A 69 -4.76 -7.86 -33.81
C HIS A 69 -5.64 -8.35 -32.65
N ASP A 70 -5.07 -8.48 -31.47
CA ASP A 70 -5.72 -8.85 -30.24
C ASP A 70 -6.30 -7.64 -29.47
N ASP A 71 -6.00 -6.41 -29.91
CA ASP A 71 -6.62 -5.19 -29.40
C ASP A 71 -8.03 -4.99 -29.97
N ILE A 72 -9.00 -5.68 -29.40
CA ILE A 72 -10.38 -5.81 -29.92
C ILE A 72 -11.44 -5.19 -29.00
N THR A 73 -11.03 -4.41 -28.02
CA THR A 73 -11.94 -3.75 -27.07
C THR A 73 -12.90 -2.78 -27.77
N ARG A 74 -12.42 -1.99 -28.74
CA ARG A 74 -13.27 -1.08 -29.54
C ARG A 74 -14.35 -1.82 -30.31
N ASP A 75 -13.98 -2.95 -30.94
CA ASP A 75 -14.89 -3.81 -31.69
C ASP A 75 -15.99 -4.39 -30.80
N ALA A 76 -15.62 -4.84 -29.60
CA ALA A 76 -16.56 -5.38 -28.64
C ALA A 76 -17.52 -4.31 -28.07
N ILE A 77 -17.01 -3.10 -27.80
CA ILE A 77 -17.85 -1.97 -27.34
C ILE A 77 -18.81 -1.55 -28.45
N ALA A 78 -18.35 -1.40 -29.71
CA ALA A 78 -19.19 -1.06 -30.85
C ALA A 78 -20.34 -2.08 -31.05
N GLU A 79 -20.04 -3.37 -30.85
CA GLU A 79 -21.07 -4.42 -30.89
C GLU A 79 -22.08 -4.28 -29.74
N VAL A 80 -21.65 -3.95 -28.52
CA VAL A 80 -22.55 -3.73 -27.39
C VAL A 80 -23.41 -2.48 -27.59
N MET A 81 -22.85 -1.42 -28.17
CA MET A 81 -23.58 -0.20 -28.55
C MET A 81 -24.49 -0.41 -29.77
N ASN A 82 -24.28 -1.49 -30.51
CA ASN A 82 -24.94 -1.77 -31.81
C ASN A 82 -24.71 -0.65 -32.82
N VAL A 83 -23.46 -0.20 -32.97
CA VAL A 83 -23.05 0.88 -33.91
C VAL A 83 -21.79 0.46 -34.69
N PRO A 84 -21.53 1.05 -35.86
CA PRO A 84 -20.28 0.83 -36.57
C PRO A 84 -19.12 1.58 -35.93
N LEU A 85 -17.89 1.12 -36.23
CA LEU A 85 -16.66 1.87 -36.03
C LEU A 85 -16.41 2.81 -37.21
N VAL A 86 -16.00 4.03 -36.90
CA VAL A 86 -15.60 5.02 -37.91
C VAL A 86 -14.19 5.51 -37.61
N ARG A 87 -13.33 5.54 -38.60
CA ARG A 87 -11.98 6.02 -38.48
C ARG A 87 -11.92 7.53 -38.42
N ASP A 88 -11.40 8.06 -37.28
CA ASP A 88 -11.21 9.50 -37.07
C ASP A 88 -9.89 9.95 -37.70
N ALA A 89 -9.97 10.81 -38.73
CA ALA A 89 -8.81 11.31 -39.42
C ALA A 89 -7.90 12.21 -38.58
N ALA A 90 -8.46 12.92 -37.60
CA ALA A 90 -7.68 13.78 -36.70
C ALA A 90 -6.82 12.93 -35.75
N ILE A 91 -7.37 11.83 -35.25
CA ILE A 91 -6.61 10.87 -34.43
C ILE A 91 -5.49 10.23 -35.23
N VAL A 92 -5.77 9.80 -36.47
CA VAL A 92 -4.72 9.24 -37.36
C VAL A 92 -3.58 10.22 -37.55
N GLU A 93 -3.90 11.49 -37.86
CA GLU A 93 -2.88 12.53 -38.05
C GLU A 93 -2.09 12.83 -36.77
N HIS A 94 -2.76 12.84 -35.64
CA HIS A 94 -2.08 13.00 -34.34
C HIS A 94 -1.09 11.85 -34.09
N ILE A 95 -1.50 10.60 -34.28
CA ILE A 95 -0.62 9.43 -34.13
C ILE A 95 0.57 9.52 -35.11
N ARG A 96 0.31 9.90 -36.37
CA ARG A 96 1.36 10.08 -37.37
C ARG A 96 2.39 11.14 -36.94
N THR A 97 1.93 12.26 -36.39
CA THR A 97 2.78 13.33 -35.86
C THR A 97 3.64 12.83 -34.72
N LEU A 98 3.09 12.00 -33.80
CA LEU A 98 3.85 11.40 -32.70
C LEU A 98 4.96 10.46 -33.20
N PHE A 99 4.71 9.69 -34.25
CA PHE A 99 5.74 8.83 -34.84
C PHE A 99 6.83 9.67 -35.54
N SER A 100 6.42 10.65 -36.34
CA SER A 100 7.34 11.53 -37.06
C SER A 100 8.23 12.35 -36.15
N SER A 101 7.71 12.83 -35.03
CA SER A 101 8.50 13.56 -34.00
C SER A 101 9.62 12.71 -33.40
N ARG A 102 9.51 11.39 -33.48
CA ARG A 102 10.52 10.41 -33.03
C ARG A 102 11.36 9.84 -34.19
N GLY A 103 11.26 10.44 -35.38
CA GLY A 103 12.00 10.00 -36.58
C GLY A 103 11.57 8.63 -37.10
N ARG A 104 10.31 8.24 -36.90
CA ARG A 104 9.75 6.94 -37.32
C ARG A 104 8.52 7.12 -38.19
N ASP A 105 8.32 6.21 -39.11
CA ASP A 105 7.06 6.11 -39.87
C ASP A 105 6.00 5.40 -39.04
N MET A 106 4.74 5.85 -39.12
CA MET A 106 3.62 5.20 -38.48
C MET A 106 3.25 3.90 -39.20
N PRO A 107 3.34 2.73 -38.57
CA PRO A 107 2.83 1.48 -39.12
C PRO A 107 1.33 1.56 -39.44
N GLU A 108 0.88 0.90 -40.50
CA GLU A 108 -0.52 0.93 -40.91
C GLU A 108 -1.48 0.39 -39.84
N SER A 109 -1.04 -0.60 -39.07
CA SER A 109 -1.78 -1.17 -37.92
C SER A 109 -2.18 -0.13 -36.88
N ASN A 110 -1.38 0.91 -36.68
CA ASN A 110 -1.69 2.00 -35.72
C ASN A 110 -2.95 2.80 -36.13
N GLY A 111 -3.35 2.73 -37.41
CA GLY A 111 -4.61 3.32 -37.86
C GLY A 111 -5.85 2.79 -37.16
N ARG A 112 -5.82 1.54 -36.63
CA ARG A 112 -6.92 0.96 -35.85
C ARG A 112 -7.18 1.70 -34.53
N GLN A 113 -6.17 2.32 -33.98
CA GLN A 113 -6.32 3.11 -32.73
C GLN A 113 -7.21 4.34 -32.91
N ALA A 114 -7.44 4.77 -34.14
CA ALA A 114 -8.33 5.85 -34.52
C ALA A 114 -9.76 5.38 -34.86
N ASP A 115 -10.08 4.10 -34.73
CA ASP A 115 -11.43 3.59 -34.98
C ASP A 115 -12.29 3.86 -33.71
N VAL A 116 -13.33 4.66 -33.86
CA VAL A 116 -14.21 5.14 -32.78
C VAL A 116 -15.63 4.64 -33.02
N PRO A 117 -16.32 4.05 -32.03
CA PRO A 117 -17.74 3.72 -32.11
C PRO A 117 -18.57 4.97 -32.34
N VAL A 118 -19.49 4.93 -33.28
CA VAL A 118 -20.39 6.07 -33.56
C VAL A 118 -21.17 6.46 -32.29
N GLY A 119 -21.11 7.75 -31.96
CA GLY A 119 -21.74 8.28 -30.75
C GLY A 119 -20.85 8.24 -29.49
N ALA A 120 -19.65 7.66 -29.55
CA ALA A 120 -18.68 7.76 -28.48
C ALA A 120 -17.97 9.12 -28.46
N THR A 121 -17.60 9.59 -27.28
CA THR A 121 -16.74 10.75 -27.09
C THR A 121 -15.30 10.27 -26.87
N VAL A 122 -14.35 10.90 -27.56
CA VAL A 122 -12.93 10.59 -27.44
C VAL A 122 -12.34 11.32 -26.24
N ILE A 123 -11.58 10.60 -25.41
CA ILE A 123 -10.65 11.18 -24.44
C ILE A 123 -9.29 11.27 -25.15
N PRO A 124 -8.86 12.46 -25.58
CA PRO A 124 -7.63 12.59 -26.38
C PRO A 124 -6.42 12.11 -25.59
N GLN A 125 -5.51 11.39 -26.22
CA GLN A 125 -4.24 10.98 -25.63
C GLN A 125 -3.30 12.18 -25.49
N GLN A 126 -2.72 12.33 -24.30
CA GLN A 126 -1.57 13.23 -24.06
C GLN A 126 -0.27 12.43 -23.96
N LEU A 127 -0.38 11.19 -23.49
CA LEU A 127 0.70 10.22 -23.39
C LEU A 127 0.29 8.99 -24.25
N GLY A 128 1.26 8.38 -24.93
CA GLY A 128 0.99 7.20 -25.77
C GLY A 128 0.26 7.51 -27.08
N THR A 129 -0.28 6.47 -27.72
CA THR A 129 -0.91 6.55 -29.05
C THR A 129 -2.40 6.19 -29.06
N ALA A 130 -2.89 5.47 -28.07
CA ALA A 130 -4.28 5.02 -27.99
C ALA A 130 -5.13 6.05 -27.26
N PRO A 131 -6.20 6.62 -27.87
CA PRO A 131 -7.15 7.46 -27.15
C PRO A 131 -8.07 6.61 -26.25
N GLY A 132 -8.55 7.21 -25.18
CA GLY A 132 -9.64 6.68 -24.38
C GLY A 132 -11.00 7.01 -25.00
N LEU A 133 -12.06 6.32 -24.54
CA LEU A 133 -13.41 6.49 -25.06
C LEU A 133 -14.43 6.57 -23.93
N ILE A 134 -15.44 7.42 -24.12
CA ILE A 134 -16.67 7.47 -23.31
C ILE A 134 -17.82 7.04 -24.25
N CYS A 135 -18.36 5.87 -23.99
CA CYS A 135 -19.29 5.17 -24.87
C CYS A 135 -20.67 5.07 -24.22
N PRO A 136 -21.68 5.85 -24.64
CA PRO A 136 -23.02 5.76 -24.10
C PRO A 136 -23.72 4.47 -24.54
N VAL A 137 -24.38 3.77 -23.60
CA VAL A 137 -25.19 2.58 -23.86
C VAL A 137 -26.56 2.78 -23.22
N GLY A 138 -27.48 3.38 -23.95
CA GLY A 138 -28.75 3.85 -23.37
C GLY A 138 -28.51 4.93 -22.33
N HIS A 139 -29.02 4.71 -21.11
CA HIS A 139 -28.76 5.59 -19.94
C HIS A 139 -27.46 5.28 -19.20
N LYS A 140 -26.78 4.18 -19.58
CA LYS A 140 -25.51 3.72 -18.98
C LYS A 140 -24.29 4.15 -19.80
N VAL A 141 -23.11 3.90 -19.28
CA VAL A 141 -21.86 4.31 -19.96
C VAL A 141 -20.79 3.23 -19.84
N VAL A 142 -19.99 3.08 -20.90
CA VAL A 142 -18.75 2.33 -20.90
C VAL A 142 -17.59 3.30 -21.14
N TYR A 143 -16.63 3.32 -20.26
CA TYR A 143 -15.35 4.02 -20.43
C TYR A 143 -14.31 3.01 -20.85
N ALA A 144 -13.56 3.30 -21.89
CA ALA A 144 -12.47 2.46 -22.33
C ALA A 144 -11.14 3.21 -22.24
N LEU A 145 -10.16 2.59 -21.57
CA LEU A 145 -8.84 3.15 -21.30
C LEU A 145 -7.73 2.19 -21.71
N PRO A 146 -6.54 2.69 -22.08
CA PRO A 146 -5.40 1.85 -22.41
C PRO A 146 -4.93 1.03 -21.20
N GLY A 147 -4.21 -0.08 -21.47
CA GLY A 147 -3.65 -0.93 -20.42
C GLY A 147 -2.41 -0.37 -19.73
N VAL A 148 -1.71 0.58 -20.35
CA VAL A 148 -0.49 1.18 -19.82
C VAL A 148 -0.81 2.08 -18.62
N PRO A 149 -0.26 1.80 -17.41
CA PRO A 149 -0.72 2.44 -16.18
C PRO A 149 -0.70 3.97 -16.18
N TYR A 150 0.39 4.60 -16.65
CA TYR A 150 0.51 6.06 -16.66
C TYR A 150 -0.42 6.74 -17.70
N GLU A 151 -0.72 6.09 -18.83
CA GLU A 151 -1.68 6.56 -19.82
C GLU A 151 -3.11 6.46 -19.26
N LEU A 152 -3.43 5.33 -18.66
CA LEU A 152 -4.70 5.08 -17.99
C LEU A 152 -4.96 6.12 -16.90
N ALA A 153 -4.00 6.35 -16.00
CA ALA A 153 -4.17 7.27 -14.88
C ALA A 153 -4.43 8.71 -15.34
N GLU A 154 -3.71 9.17 -16.36
CA GLU A 154 -3.90 10.50 -16.95
C GLU A 154 -5.31 10.65 -17.54
N MET A 155 -5.74 9.70 -18.39
CA MET A 155 -7.05 9.75 -19.04
C MET A 155 -8.20 9.56 -18.05
N PHE A 156 -8.03 8.70 -17.06
CA PHE A 156 -9.02 8.47 -16.02
C PHE A 156 -9.27 9.75 -15.23
N THR A 157 -8.21 10.40 -14.77
CA THR A 157 -8.30 11.63 -13.96
C THR A 157 -8.89 12.79 -14.76
N ARG A 158 -8.48 12.98 -16.02
CA ARG A 158 -8.88 14.10 -16.86
C ARG A 158 -10.22 13.89 -17.57
N GLY A 159 -10.57 12.65 -17.93
CA GLY A 159 -11.74 12.36 -18.75
C GLY A 159 -12.84 11.60 -18.01
N VAL A 160 -12.50 10.50 -17.33
CA VAL A 160 -13.48 9.61 -16.71
C VAL A 160 -14.06 10.19 -15.43
N LEU A 161 -13.22 10.62 -14.49
CA LEU A 161 -13.67 11.17 -13.20
C LEU A 161 -14.59 12.38 -13.33
N PRO A 162 -14.32 13.38 -14.19
CA PRO A 162 -15.22 14.52 -14.37
C PRO A 162 -16.58 14.10 -14.95
N ASP A 163 -16.62 13.16 -15.90
CA ASP A 163 -17.89 12.67 -16.45
C ASP A 163 -18.70 11.87 -15.43
N LEU A 164 -18.03 11.02 -14.61
CA LEU A 164 -18.67 10.28 -13.52
C LEU A 164 -19.27 11.22 -12.48
N ARG A 165 -18.54 12.25 -12.03
CA ARG A 165 -19.02 13.24 -11.07
C ARG A 165 -20.26 13.98 -11.62
N ARG A 166 -20.19 14.44 -12.86
CA ARG A 166 -21.33 15.10 -13.51
C ARG A 166 -22.56 14.18 -13.57
N ARG A 167 -22.38 12.88 -13.84
CA ARG A 167 -23.50 11.91 -13.85
C ARG A 167 -24.06 11.69 -12.46
N ALA A 168 -23.23 11.58 -11.43
CA ALA A 168 -23.66 11.43 -10.03
C ALA A 168 -24.43 12.67 -9.54
N GLU A 169 -23.97 13.87 -9.89
CA GLU A 169 -24.69 15.12 -9.59
C GLU A 169 -26.09 15.19 -10.23
N MET A 170 -26.21 14.69 -11.47
CA MET A 170 -27.49 14.67 -12.18
C MET A 170 -28.55 13.78 -11.53
N VAL A 171 -28.13 12.74 -10.79
CA VAL A 171 -29.04 11.83 -10.07
C VAL A 171 -29.18 12.16 -8.58
N GLY A 172 -28.49 13.22 -8.10
CA GLY A 172 -28.58 13.67 -6.71
C GLY A 172 -27.83 12.77 -5.70
N GLU A 173 -26.92 11.95 -6.17
CA GLU A 173 -26.12 10.99 -5.36
C GLU A 173 -24.67 11.46 -5.14
N ALA A 174 -24.42 12.77 -5.25
CA ALA A 174 -23.11 13.30 -4.99
C ALA A 174 -22.70 13.06 -3.53
N ALA A 175 -21.74 12.18 -3.32
CA ALA A 175 -21.15 11.88 -2.03
C ALA A 175 -19.63 11.69 -2.20
N VAL A 176 -18.89 11.84 -1.11
CA VAL A 176 -17.46 11.56 -1.04
C VAL A 176 -17.26 10.34 -0.16
N ILE A 177 -16.51 9.37 -0.63
CA ILE A 177 -16.04 8.24 0.16
C ILE A 177 -14.56 8.47 0.44
N MET A 178 -14.20 8.50 1.71
CA MET A 178 -12.81 8.57 2.15
C MET A 178 -12.48 7.39 3.04
N SER A 179 -11.24 6.98 3.04
CA SER A 179 -10.76 5.94 3.95
C SER A 179 -9.48 6.37 4.63
N ARG A 180 -9.27 5.82 5.83
CA ARG A 180 -8.05 5.94 6.62
C ARG A 180 -7.64 4.56 7.10
N VAL A 181 -6.37 4.27 7.05
CA VAL A 181 -5.83 2.98 7.44
C VAL A 181 -5.04 3.15 8.74
N VAL A 182 -5.56 2.64 9.84
CA VAL A 182 -4.82 2.57 11.11
C VAL A 182 -3.90 1.35 11.06
N ARG A 183 -2.60 1.58 11.23
CA ARG A 183 -1.57 0.55 11.17
C ARG A 183 -1.28 -0.01 12.54
N THR A 184 -1.33 -1.34 12.66
CA THR A 184 -1.15 -2.03 13.94
C THR A 184 -0.08 -3.12 13.85
N TRP A 185 0.62 -3.35 14.99
CA TRP A 185 1.59 -4.44 15.11
C TRP A 185 1.47 -5.13 16.49
N GLY A 186 1.77 -6.43 16.49
CA GLY A 186 1.84 -7.22 17.72
C GLY A 186 0.52 -7.83 18.19
N MET A 187 -0.54 -7.71 17.39
CA MET A 187 -1.83 -8.37 17.64
C MET A 187 -2.18 -9.32 16.50
N SER A 188 -2.94 -10.38 16.78
CA SER A 188 -3.52 -11.23 15.76
C SER A 188 -4.77 -10.58 15.16
N GLU A 189 -5.14 -11.01 13.95
CA GLU A 189 -6.37 -10.53 13.29
C GLU A 189 -7.62 -10.84 14.13
N SER A 190 -7.70 -12.05 14.70
CA SER A 190 -8.79 -12.43 15.59
C SER A 190 -8.83 -11.58 16.86
N GLY A 191 -7.67 -11.27 17.46
CA GLY A 191 -7.61 -10.42 18.63
C GLY A 191 -8.07 -8.99 18.36
N LEU A 192 -7.68 -8.41 17.22
CA LEU A 192 -8.19 -7.11 16.78
C LEU A 192 -9.68 -7.15 16.47
N ALA A 193 -10.16 -8.23 15.81
CA ALA A 193 -11.56 -8.38 15.49
C ALA A 193 -12.43 -8.47 16.76
N GLU A 194 -12.00 -9.24 17.77
CA GLU A 194 -12.70 -9.31 19.06
C GLU A 194 -12.73 -7.96 19.78
N LEU A 195 -11.60 -7.26 19.77
CA LEU A 195 -11.46 -5.97 20.44
C LEU A 195 -12.36 -4.88 19.80
N LEU A 196 -12.47 -4.89 18.47
CA LEU A 196 -13.24 -3.92 17.71
C LEU A 196 -14.70 -4.36 17.44
N ALA A 197 -15.08 -5.61 17.75
CA ALA A 197 -16.41 -6.13 17.48
C ALA A 197 -17.57 -5.28 18.06
N PRO A 198 -17.49 -4.77 19.32
CA PRO A 198 -18.55 -3.92 19.86
C PRO A 198 -18.71 -2.61 19.06
N ARG A 199 -17.59 -2.04 18.60
CA ARG A 199 -17.61 -0.81 17.78
C ARG A 199 -18.19 -1.05 16.40
N ILE A 200 -17.78 -2.13 15.74
CA ILE A 200 -18.32 -2.54 14.43
C ILE A 200 -19.84 -2.75 14.53
N ALA A 201 -20.30 -3.49 15.55
CA ALA A 201 -21.72 -3.70 15.77
C ALA A 201 -22.50 -2.39 16.00
N ALA A 202 -21.91 -1.43 16.69
CA ALA A 202 -22.53 -0.11 16.91
C ALA A 202 -22.64 0.69 15.60
N LEU A 203 -21.63 0.64 14.73
CA LEU A 203 -21.66 1.28 13.41
C LEU A 203 -22.71 0.64 12.50
N ASP A 204 -22.78 -0.68 12.47
CA ASP A 204 -23.78 -1.43 11.69
C ASP A 204 -25.21 -1.14 12.16
N ALA A 205 -25.44 -1.10 13.48
CA ALA A 205 -26.75 -0.80 14.07
C ALA A 205 -27.22 0.66 13.80
N ALA A 206 -26.28 1.59 13.70
CA ALA A 206 -26.57 2.97 13.38
C ALA A 206 -26.96 3.19 11.91
N ALA A 207 -26.86 2.16 11.05
CA ALA A 207 -26.94 2.27 9.59
C ALA A 207 -26.06 3.42 9.07
N GLY A 208 -24.91 3.59 9.72
CA GLY A 208 -24.03 4.74 9.56
C GLY A 208 -23.23 4.70 8.25
N ASN A 209 -22.71 5.85 7.92
CA ASN A 209 -21.87 6.02 6.73
C ASN A 209 -20.38 5.66 6.99
N THR A 210 -20.08 4.99 8.10
CA THR A 210 -18.71 4.61 8.49
C THR A 210 -18.63 3.10 8.69
N THR A 211 -17.58 2.48 8.15
CA THR A 211 -17.33 1.03 8.28
C THR A 211 -15.89 0.77 8.66
N ILE A 212 -15.64 -0.37 9.31
CA ILE A 212 -14.31 -0.87 9.68
C ILE A 212 -14.07 -2.20 8.98
N ALA A 213 -12.89 -2.37 8.38
CA ALA A 213 -12.46 -3.62 7.76
C ALA A 213 -11.00 -3.94 8.13
N PHE A 214 -10.66 -5.23 8.17
CA PHE A 214 -9.30 -5.70 8.42
C PHE A 214 -8.61 -6.08 7.12
N LEU A 215 -7.36 -5.66 6.97
CA LEU A 215 -6.52 -5.99 5.83
C LEU A 215 -5.20 -6.57 6.37
N ALA A 216 -5.01 -7.88 6.20
CA ALA A 216 -3.74 -8.52 6.53
C ALA A 216 -2.67 -8.12 5.50
N SER A 217 -1.54 -7.59 5.95
CA SER A 217 -0.45 -7.17 5.08
C SER A 217 0.89 -7.83 5.40
N GLY A 218 0.86 -9.06 5.87
CA GLY A 218 2.05 -9.87 6.13
C GLY A 218 3.02 -9.20 7.10
N ILE A 219 4.21 -8.85 6.63
CA ILE A 219 5.29 -8.26 7.44
C ILE A 219 4.99 -6.85 7.97
N GLU A 220 3.98 -6.19 7.48
CA GLU A 220 3.59 -4.84 7.93
C GLU A 220 2.47 -4.85 8.98
N GLY A 221 2.09 -6.02 9.46
CA GLY A 221 1.05 -6.22 10.45
C GLY A 221 -0.36 -6.21 9.88
N ILE A 222 -1.33 -5.87 10.71
CA ILE A 222 -2.74 -5.81 10.33
C ILE A 222 -3.13 -4.34 10.22
N LYS A 223 -3.81 -4.04 9.13
CA LYS A 223 -4.33 -2.71 8.85
C LYS A 223 -5.81 -2.68 9.18
N VAL A 224 -6.23 -1.73 9.99
CA VAL A 224 -7.63 -1.46 10.29
C VAL A 224 -8.07 -0.30 9.41
N ARG A 225 -8.82 -0.61 8.34
CA ARG A 225 -9.33 0.40 7.42
C ARG A 225 -10.67 0.92 7.90
N ILE A 226 -10.74 2.21 8.13
CA ILE A 226 -11.95 2.97 8.40
C ILE A 226 -12.39 3.61 7.08
N THR A 227 -13.64 3.45 6.68
CA THR A 227 -14.19 4.08 5.47
C THR A 227 -15.40 4.91 5.86
N ALA A 228 -15.46 6.16 5.42
CA ALA A 228 -16.57 7.08 5.68
C ALA A 228 -17.15 7.62 4.36
N LYS A 229 -18.48 7.67 4.26
CA LYS A 229 -19.22 8.28 3.16
C LYS A 229 -19.98 9.50 3.68
N ALA A 230 -19.80 10.66 3.04
CA ALA A 230 -20.41 11.92 3.47
C ALA A 230 -20.69 12.84 2.28
N PRO A 231 -21.50 13.91 2.44
CA PRO A 231 -21.81 14.85 1.36
C PRO A 231 -20.58 15.57 0.79
N ASP A 232 -19.56 15.78 1.61
CA ASP A 232 -18.31 16.45 1.22
C ASP A 232 -17.10 15.89 1.96
N ALA A 233 -15.89 16.26 1.51
CA ALA A 233 -14.64 15.79 2.06
C ALA A 233 -14.39 16.22 3.53
N GLY A 234 -14.90 17.40 3.92
CA GLY A 234 -14.78 17.89 5.30
C GLY A 234 -15.60 17.05 6.27
N ALA A 235 -16.84 16.74 5.91
CA ALA A 235 -17.71 15.86 6.69
C ALA A 235 -17.16 14.43 6.76
N ALA A 236 -16.64 13.88 5.64
CA ALA A 236 -16.00 12.58 5.63
C ALA A 236 -14.74 12.55 6.51
N GLY A 237 -13.91 13.59 6.44
CA GLY A 237 -12.73 13.75 7.28
C GLY A 237 -13.09 13.77 8.78
N ALA A 238 -14.10 14.52 9.17
CA ALA A 238 -14.54 14.57 10.57
C ALA A 238 -15.03 13.21 11.10
N LEU A 239 -15.73 12.43 10.27
CA LEU A 239 -16.13 11.06 10.61
C LEU A 239 -14.90 10.15 10.79
N LEU A 240 -13.91 10.25 9.90
CA LEU A 240 -12.67 9.48 9.99
C LEU A 240 -11.87 9.85 11.24
N ASP A 241 -11.77 11.14 11.58
CA ASP A 241 -11.05 11.61 12.77
C ASP A 241 -11.69 11.08 14.06
N ALA A 242 -13.01 11.14 14.14
CA ALA A 242 -13.75 10.61 15.28
C ALA A 242 -13.56 9.09 15.42
N GLU A 243 -13.68 8.35 14.33
CA GLU A 243 -13.55 6.90 14.35
C GLU A 243 -12.12 6.43 14.58
N GLU A 244 -11.11 7.15 14.04
CA GLU A 244 -9.71 6.87 14.36
C GLU A 244 -9.43 7.01 15.86
N ALA A 245 -9.97 8.03 16.51
CA ALA A 245 -9.81 8.24 17.94
C ALA A 245 -10.38 7.06 18.75
N GLU A 246 -11.57 6.56 18.38
CA GLU A 246 -12.18 5.38 19.01
C GLU A 246 -11.33 4.11 18.79
N VAL A 247 -10.88 3.87 17.56
CA VAL A 247 -10.00 2.73 17.26
C VAL A 247 -8.70 2.82 18.04
N ARG A 248 -8.07 4.00 18.12
CA ARG A 248 -6.85 4.20 18.93
C ARG A 248 -7.07 3.98 20.41
N ALA A 249 -8.20 4.41 20.96
CA ALA A 249 -8.54 4.20 22.36
C ALA A 249 -8.69 2.71 22.70
N LEU A 250 -9.27 1.93 21.80
CA LEU A 250 -9.45 0.48 21.96
C LEU A 250 -8.16 -0.30 21.72
N VAL A 251 -7.43 -0.02 20.65
CA VAL A 251 -6.26 -0.79 20.21
C VAL A 251 -4.97 -0.38 20.96
N GLY A 252 -4.89 0.85 21.42
CA GLY A 252 -3.81 1.35 22.27
C GLY A 252 -2.43 1.34 21.60
N GLU A 253 -1.43 0.86 22.34
CA GLU A 253 -0.02 0.87 21.93
C GLU A 253 0.28 0.03 20.67
N ALA A 254 -0.61 -0.88 20.27
CA ALA A 254 -0.43 -1.64 19.04
C ALA A 254 -0.53 -0.76 17.79
N VAL A 255 -1.17 0.41 17.86
CA VAL A 255 -1.19 1.38 16.77
C VAL A 255 0.17 2.08 16.67
N PHE A 256 0.79 2.02 15.49
CA PHE A 256 2.06 2.70 15.25
C PHE A 256 1.99 3.81 14.19
N GLY A 257 0.95 3.86 13.38
CA GLY A 257 0.81 4.85 12.32
C GLY A 257 -0.56 4.86 11.66
N VAL A 258 -0.72 5.75 10.69
CA VAL A 258 -1.89 5.83 9.81
C VAL A 258 -1.44 5.90 8.35
N ASP A 259 -2.27 5.45 7.45
CA ASP A 259 -2.12 5.48 5.99
C ASP A 259 -0.74 4.95 5.55
N ASP A 260 0.12 5.78 5.00
CA ASP A 260 1.47 5.42 4.54
C ASP A 260 2.52 5.43 5.65
N GLY A 261 2.12 5.66 6.90
CA GLY A 261 3.01 5.67 8.06
C GLY A 261 3.71 4.32 8.23
N THR A 262 5.04 4.32 8.29
CA THR A 262 5.85 3.12 8.47
C THR A 262 6.35 2.99 9.92
N MET A 263 6.76 1.79 10.33
CA MET A 263 7.28 1.56 11.68
C MET A 263 8.59 2.33 11.91
N GLU A 264 9.47 2.38 10.91
CA GLU A 264 10.71 3.15 10.95
C GLU A 264 10.47 4.65 11.05
N ALA A 265 9.44 5.18 10.38
CA ALA A 265 9.05 6.59 10.53
C ALA A 265 8.49 6.88 11.93
N ALA A 266 7.71 5.97 12.50
CA ALA A 266 7.21 6.09 13.87
C ALA A 266 8.36 6.10 14.90
N VAL A 267 9.37 5.25 14.72
CA VAL A 267 10.61 5.27 15.54
C VAL A 267 11.36 6.58 15.39
N ALA A 268 11.55 7.06 14.15
CA ALA A 268 12.24 8.32 13.86
C ALA A 268 11.59 9.50 14.57
N VAL A 269 10.26 9.61 14.52
CA VAL A 269 9.51 10.69 15.20
C VAL A 269 9.85 10.72 16.70
N VAL A 270 9.84 9.57 17.38
CA VAL A 270 10.10 9.52 18.83
C VAL A 270 11.56 9.83 19.14
N LEU A 271 12.52 9.32 18.34
CA LEU A 271 13.94 9.61 18.53
C LEU A 271 14.23 11.12 18.37
N VAL A 272 13.69 11.74 17.33
CA VAL A 272 13.85 13.19 17.07
C VAL A 272 13.22 14.03 18.18
N GLN A 273 11.99 13.72 18.59
CA GLN A 273 11.31 14.43 19.70
C GLN A 273 12.09 14.37 21.00
N ARG A 274 12.74 13.24 21.28
CA ARG A 274 13.55 13.04 22.46
C ARG A 274 15.01 13.47 22.32
N ARG A 275 15.43 13.88 21.12
CA ARG A 275 16.82 14.24 20.80
C ARG A 275 17.79 13.08 21.11
N LEU A 276 17.36 11.84 20.81
CA LEU A 276 18.14 10.64 21.01
C LEU A 276 18.70 10.14 19.68
N THR A 277 19.89 9.58 19.74
CA THR A 277 20.54 8.92 18.60
C THR A 277 20.54 7.41 18.77
N LEU A 278 20.44 6.67 17.62
CA LEU A 278 20.33 5.22 17.58
C LEU A 278 21.55 4.58 16.91
N GLY A 279 22.10 3.56 17.56
CA GLY A 279 23.11 2.65 16.99
C GLY A 279 22.60 1.22 16.97
N LEU A 280 22.94 0.47 15.93
CA LEU A 280 22.50 -0.92 15.74
C LEU A 280 23.61 -1.94 15.84
N ALA A 281 23.25 -3.16 16.29
CA ALA A 281 24.06 -4.37 16.12
C ALA A 281 23.18 -5.46 15.49
N GLU A 282 23.50 -5.86 14.27
CA GLU A 282 22.69 -6.79 13.51
C GLU A 282 23.43 -8.11 13.28
N SER A 283 22.76 -9.24 13.60
CA SER A 283 23.26 -10.57 13.23
C SER A 283 22.40 -11.19 12.13
N LEU A 284 21.32 -11.90 12.46
CA LEU A 284 20.47 -12.60 11.49
C LEU A 284 19.82 -11.69 10.45
N THR A 285 19.59 -10.43 10.76
CA THR A 285 18.99 -9.44 9.86
C THR A 285 19.96 -8.93 8.81
N GLY A 286 21.28 -8.93 9.11
CA GLY A 286 22.31 -8.67 8.11
C GLY A 286 22.27 -7.30 7.45
N GLY A 287 21.85 -6.25 8.18
CA GLY A 287 21.72 -4.88 7.70
C GLY A 287 20.30 -4.47 7.29
N LEU A 288 19.31 -5.34 7.40
CA LEU A 288 17.91 -5.00 7.05
C LEU A 288 17.32 -3.91 7.92
N VAL A 289 17.63 -3.87 9.23
CA VAL A 289 17.14 -2.80 10.11
C VAL A 289 17.72 -1.47 9.68
N ALA A 290 19.03 -1.42 9.45
CA ALA A 290 19.70 -0.22 8.95
C ALA A 290 19.12 0.23 7.60
N SER A 291 18.92 -0.69 6.67
CA SER A 291 18.34 -0.42 5.36
C SER A 291 16.96 0.23 5.45
N ARG A 292 16.10 -0.23 6.36
CA ARG A 292 14.78 0.39 6.58
C ARG A 292 14.89 1.78 7.22
N LEU A 293 15.76 1.94 8.22
CA LEU A 293 15.91 3.24 8.90
C LEU A 293 16.44 4.33 7.98
N VAL A 294 17.40 4.02 7.09
CA VAL A 294 17.94 5.01 6.14
C VAL A 294 16.97 5.39 5.03
N SER A 295 15.87 4.67 4.85
CA SER A 295 14.80 5.08 3.92
C SER A 295 13.99 6.28 4.44
N VAL A 296 14.10 6.59 5.74
CA VAL A 296 13.42 7.75 6.33
C VAL A 296 14.23 9.02 6.02
N PRO A 297 13.64 10.04 5.36
CA PRO A 297 14.33 11.30 5.12
C PRO A 297 14.82 11.94 6.44
N GLY A 298 16.05 12.45 6.46
CA GLY A 298 16.67 13.03 7.65
C GLY A 298 17.22 11.99 8.64
N ALA A 299 17.35 10.72 8.27
CA ALA A 299 17.89 9.68 9.14
C ALA A 299 19.29 10.00 9.70
N SER A 300 20.10 10.77 9.00
CA SER A 300 21.45 11.20 9.45
C SER A 300 21.46 12.00 10.74
N ASP A 301 20.35 12.60 11.14
CA ASP A 301 20.27 13.42 12.35
C ASP A 301 20.19 12.58 13.62
N TRP A 302 19.64 11.37 13.53
CA TRP A 302 19.37 10.49 14.67
C TRP A 302 19.94 9.06 14.53
N PHE A 303 20.24 8.59 13.32
CA PHE A 303 20.80 7.26 13.10
C PHE A 303 22.32 7.33 12.95
N ARG A 304 23.06 6.68 13.86
CA ARG A 304 24.53 6.70 13.89
C ARG A 304 25.15 5.62 13.01
N GLY A 305 24.42 4.55 12.72
CA GLY A 305 24.89 3.44 11.91
C GLY A 305 24.59 2.06 12.49
N SER A 306 25.11 1.02 11.85
CA SER A 306 24.92 -0.38 12.24
C SER A 306 26.23 -1.15 12.18
N VAL A 307 26.49 -2.00 13.17
CA VAL A 307 27.52 -3.02 13.16
C VAL A 307 26.85 -4.33 12.74
N VAL A 308 27.10 -4.77 11.50
CA VAL A 308 26.66 -6.10 11.04
C VAL A 308 27.64 -7.14 11.56
N SER A 309 27.32 -7.70 12.73
CA SER A 309 28.14 -8.69 13.44
C SER A 309 27.68 -10.12 13.11
N TYR A 310 27.79 -10.52 11.85
CA TYR A 310 27.30 -11.82 11.38
C TYR A 310 28.12 -12.98 11.92
N ALA A 311 29.45 -12.87 11.87
CA ALA A 311 30.35 -13.82 12.52
C ALA A 311 30.38 -13.58 14.03
N SER A 312 30.50 -14.67 14.83
CA SER A 312 30.54 -14.59 16.30
C SER A 312 31.76 -13.81 16.79
N GLU A 313 32.91 -13.95 16.13
CA GLU A 313 34.14 -13.21 16.44
C GLU A 313 33.92 -11.67 16.42
N VAL A 314 33.13 -11.16 15.47
CA VAL A 314 32.80 -9.72 15.39
C VAL A 314 31.99 -9.26 16.60
N LYS A 315 31.11 -10.13 17.12
CA LYS A 315 30.37 -9.84 18.35
C LYS A 315 31.31 -9.69 19.55
N HIS A 316 32.28 -10.58 19.65
CA HIS A 316 33.24 -10.54 20.75
C HIS A 316 34.23 -9.38 20.63
N THR A 317 34.86 -9.21 19.46
CA THR A 317 35.94 -8.24 19.28
C THR A 317 35.46 -6.80 19.12
N VAL A 318 34.36 -6.56 18.42
CA VAL A 318 33.86 -5.20 18.14
C VAL A 318 32.85 -4.76 19.19
N LEU A 319 31.85 -5.61 19.48
CA LEU A 319 30.76 -5.25 20.38
C LEU A 319 31.05 -5.56 21.84
N GLY A 320 32.10 -6.35 22.15
CA GLY A 320 32.48 -6.73 23.50
C GLY A 320 31.52 -7.72 24.15
N VAL A 321 30.86 -8.55 23.33
CA VAL A 321 30.08 -9.68 23.82
C VAL A 321 31.04 -10.69 24.47
N PRO A 322 30.79 -11.19 25.70
CA PRO A 322 31.60 -12.20 26.33
C PRO A 322 31.72 -13.48 25.47
N GLU A 323 32.84 -14.16 25.58
CA GLU A 323 33.06 -15.47 24.92
C GLU A 323 31.95 -16.46 25.34
N GLY A 324 31.45 -17.25 24.38
CA GLY A 324 30.42 -18.26 24.61
C GLY A 324 29.28 -18.18 23.59
N PRO A 325 28.12 -18.78 23.91
CA PRO A 325 26.94 -18.76 23.02
C PRO A 325 26.45 -17.35 22.73
N VAL A 326 26.16 -17.08 21.46
CA VAL A 326 25.78 -15.74 20.98
C VAL A 326 24.29 -15.61 20.70
N VAL A 327 23.52 -16.71 20.69
CA VAL A 327 22.06 -16.68 20.56
C VAL A 327 21.43 -16.78 21.96
N THR A 328 21.70 -15.77 22.78
CA THR A 328 21.25 -15.69 24.17
C THR A 328 20.85 -14.28 24.56
N GLU A 329 20.03 -14.15 25.59
CA GLU A 329 19.64 -12.85 26.13
C GLU A 329 20.82 -12.01 26.63
N PRO A 330 21.80 -12.58 27.39
CA PRO A 330 23.00 -11.83 27.77
C PRO A 330 23.78 -11.31 26.56
N ALA A 331 23.92 -12.13 25.50
CA ALA A 331 24.61 -11.71 24.29
C ALA A 331 23.88 -10.57 23.59
N ALA A 332 22.53 -10.62 23.49
CA ALA A 332 21.73 -9.55 22.90
C ALA A 332 21.88 -8.22 23.67
N ARG A 333 21.85 -8.26 25.00
CA ARG A 333 22.09 -7.09 25.85
C ARG A 333 23.49 -6.51 25.68
N ALA A 334 24.48 -7.38 25.63
CA ALA A 334 25.88 -6.97 25.41
C ALA A 334 26.06 -6.36 24.02
N MET A 335 25.44 -6.94 22.97
CA MET A 335 25.44 -6.39 21.61
C MET A 335 24.83 -4.98 21.59
N ALA A 336 23.67 -4.76 22.23
CA ALA A 336 23.00 -3.45 22.29
C ALA A 336 23.88 -2.40 22.99
N SER A 337 24.49 -2.76 24.14
CA SER A 337 25.43 -1.90 24.87
C SER A 337 26.69 -1.62 24.05
N GLY A 338 27.18 -2.65 23.32
CA GLY A 338 28.31 -2.53 22.41
C GLY A 338 28.03 -1.58 21.24
N ALA A 339 26.85 -1.65 20.65
CA ALA A 339 26.42 -0.74 19.58
C ALA A 339 26.42 0.73 20.05
N ARG A 340 25.84 1.00 21.24
CA ARG A 340 25.91 2.34 21.85
C ARG A 340 27.34 2.87 21.95
N ARG A 341 28.22 2.04 22.52
CA ARG A 341 29.62 2.42 22.76
C ARG A 341 30.38 2.65 21.45
N VAL A 342 30.30 1.72 20.49
CA VAL A 342 31.08 1.76 19.25
C VAL A 342 30.63 2.90 18.34
N LEU A 343 29.32 3.17 18.28
CA LEU A 343 28.74 4.16 17.39
C LEU A 343 28.52 5.52 18.06
N GLY A 344 28.82 5.65 19.36
CA GLY A 344 28.59 6.90 20.11
C GLY A 344 27.13 7.31 20.13
N ALA A 345 26.21 6.34 20.24
CA ALA A 345 24.78 6.56 20.23
C ALA A 345 24.19 6.59 21.64
N ASP A 346 23.05 7.26 21.80
CA ASP A 346 22.31 7.28 23.07
C ASP A 346 21.54 5.99 23.30
N VAL A 347 21.04 5.38 22.25
CA VAL A 347 20.26 4.14 22.24
C VAL A 347 20.98 3.08 21.43
N GLY A 348 21.04 1.86 21.94
CA GLY A 348 21.54 0.67 21.23
C GLY A 348 20.42 -0.34 21.03
N LEU A 349 20.19 -0.78 19.80
CA LEU A 349 19.27 -1.87 19.46
C LEU A 349 20.07 -3.00 18.81
N ALA A 350 19.83 -4.22 19.26
CA ALA A 350 20.55 -5.38 18.78
C ALA A 350 19.61 -6.55 18.44
N LEU A 351 19.97 -7.34 17.42
CA LEU A 351 19.24 -8.54 17.07
C LEU A 351 20.22 -9.71 16.90
N THR A 352 19.99 -10.77 17.66
CA THR A 352 20.62 -12.07 17.48
C THR A 352 19.53 -13.14 17.38
N GLY A 353 19.82 -14.29 16.74
CA GLY A 353 18.81 -15.33 16.61
C GLY A 353 19.08 -16.28 15.45
N VAL A 354 18.21 -17.26 15.29
CA VAL A 354 18.27 -18.31 14.29
C VAL A 354 17.15 -18.15 13.27
N ALA A 355 17.49 -17.72 12.07
CA ALA A 355 16.51 -17.57 10.99
C ALA A 355 16.18 -18.89 10.29
N GLY A 356 17.02 -19.93 10.49
CA GLY A 356 16.82 -21.24 9.88
C GLY A 356 17.56 -21.40 8.52
N PRO A 357 17.41 -22.56 7.84
CA PRO A 357 16.52 -23.67 8.20
C PRO A 357 16.99 -24.52 9.40
N ASP A 358 18.30 -24.56 9.66
CA ASP A 358 18.89 -25.38 10.71
C ASP A 358 18.94 -24.65 12.05
N GLU A 359 19.03 -25.41 13.14
CA GLU A 359 19.29 -24.89 14.47
C GLU A 359 20.73 -24.38 14.61
N GLN A 360 20.96 -23.48 15.55
CA GLN A 360 22.29 -22.98 15.93
C GLN A 360 22.41 -22.94 17.44
N GLU A 361 23.48 -23.48 17.99
CA GLU A 361 23.77 -23.54 19.43
C GLU A 361 22.64 -24.23 20.23
N GLY A 362 21.91 -25.18 19.61
CA GLY A 362 20.76 -25.84 20.22
C GLY A 362 19.50 -24.98 20.27
N VAL A 363 19.49 -23.84 19.58
CA VAL A 363 18.36 -22.93 19.49
C VAL A 363 17.61 -23.15 18.17
N ALA A 364 16.30 -23.35 18.27
CA ALA A 364 15.43 -23.66 17.13
C ALA A 364 15.30 -22.46 16.16
N PRO A 365 15.12 -22.74 14.84
CA PRO A 365 14.78 -21.72 13.86
C PRO A 365 13.54 -20.90 14.26
N GLY A 366 13.53 -19.61 13.92
CA GLY A 366 12.48 -18.68 14.32
C GLY A 366 12.72 -17.98 15.66
N THR A 367 13.67 -18.44 16.45
CA THR A 367 14.02 -17.78 17.72
C THR A 367 14.85 -16.55 17.45
N VAL A 368 14.35 -15.40 17.89
CA VAL A 368 15.01 -14.09 17.78
C VAL A 368 15.05 -13.43 19.15
N ILE A 369 16.20 -12.86 19.49
CA ILE A 369 16.39 -12.12 20.74
C ILE A 369 16.78 -10.69 20.38
N VAL A 370 15.96 -9.77 20.80
CA VAL A 370 16.17 -8.32 20.65
C VAL A 370 16.79 -7.80 21.92
N GLY A 371 17.95 -7.14 21.83
CA GLY A 371 18.58 -6.41 22.92
C GLY A 371 18.32 -4.91 22.76
N LEU A 372 18.07 -4.23 23.85
CA LEU A 372 17.83 -2.79 23.89
C LEU A 372 18.60 -2.15 25.05
N ALA A 373 19.39 -1.14 24.76
CA ALA A 373 20.15 -0.37 25.73
C ALA A 373 19.70 1.11 25.65
N LEU A 374 19.03 1.59 26.68
CA LEU A 374 18.54 2.95 26.82
C LEU A 374 19.44 3.77 27.76
N PRO A 375 19.40 5.12 27.68
CA PRO A 375 20.13 5.97 28.62
C PRO A 375 19.68 5.77 30.07
N GLY A 376 20.64 5.66 30.99
CA GLY A 376 20.36 5.60 32.42
C GLY A 376 19.73 4.30 32.95
N ARG A 377 19.73 3.24 32.15
CA ARG A 377 19.17 1.92 32.49
C ARG A 377 20.11 0.79 32.10
N ASP A 378 19.94 -0.32 32.79
CA ASP A 378 20.55 -1.60 32.37
C ASP A 378 19.92 -2.03 31.01
N ALA A 379 20.73 -2.67 30.18
CA ALA A 379 20.23 -3.19 28.92
C ALA A 379 19.23 -4.33 29.15
N GLU A 380 18.12 -4.28 28.46
CA GLU A 380 17.06 -5.30 28.48
C GLU A 380 17.09 -6.18 27.24
N SER A 381 16.40 -7.31 27.28
CA SER A 381 16.23 -8.21 26.14
C SER A 381 14.81 -8.75 26.09
N LEU A 382 14.35 -9.05 24.87
CA LEU A 382 13.09 -9.71 24.59
C LEU A 382 13.34 -10.85 23.63
N GLN A 383 13.00 -12.08 24.04
CA GLN A 383 13.00 -13.24 23.15
C GLN A 383 11.60 -13.41 22.53
N VAL A 384 11.58 -13.61 21.23
CA VAL A 384 10.38 -13.92 20.46
C VAL A 384 10.59 -15.14 19.58
N HIS A 385 9.52 -15.85 19.26
CA HIS A 385 9.53 -16.92 18.28
C HIS A 385 8.70 -16.52 17.08
N LEU A 386 9.32 -16.36 15.91
CA LEU A 386 8.75 -15.83 14.69
C LEU A 386 8.48 -16.98 13.70
N PRO A 387 7.27 -17.05 13.12
CA PRO A 387 6.91 -18.10 12.18
C PRO A 387 7.44 -17.84 10.77
N GLY A 388 7.61 -18.90 9.99
CA GLY A 388 7.90 -18.84 8.57
C GLY A 388 9.29 -19.32 8.19
N ASP A 389 9.63 -19.10 6.93
CA ASP A 389 10.96 -19.37 6.38
C ASP A 389 11.99 -18.32 6.82
N ARG A 390 13.23 -18.55 6.43
CA ARG A 390 14.36 -17.68 6.76
C ARG A 390 14.13 -16.20 6.42
N GLU A 391 13.57 -15.92 5.25
CA GLU A 391 13.33 -14.54 4.83
C GLU A 391 12.24 -13.88 5.68
N ARG A 392 11.18 -14.60 5.94
CA ARG A 392 10.05 -14.13 6.76
C ARG A 392 10.45 -13.89 8.21
N VAL A 393 11.23 -14.78 8.80
CA VAL A 393 11.80 -14.61 10.15
C VAL A 393 12.65 -13.34 10.24
N ARG A 394 13.50 -13.08 9.24
CA ARG A 394 14.32 -11.87 9.19
C ARG A 394 13.48 -10.60 9.09
N GLN A 395 12.47 -10.59 8.23
CA GLN A 395 11.55 -9.45 8.07
C GLN A 395 10.73 -9.18 9.35
N TYR A 396 10.19 -10.23 9.96
CA TYR A 396 9.47 -10.09 11.22
C TYR A 396 10.38 -9.66 12.39
N ALA A 397 11.63 -10.11 12.41
CA ALA A 397 12.60 -9.67 13.40
C ALA A 397 12.83 -8.15 13.35
N VAL A 398 12.93 -7.60 12.14
CA VAL A 398 13.11 -6.15 11.94
C VAL A 398 11.94 -5.36 12.54
N ILE A 399 10.71 -5.69 12.15
CA ILE A 399 9.55 -4.90 12.61
C ILE A 399 9.29 -5.10 14.10
N SER A 400 9.51 -6.32 14.63
CA SER A 400 9.36 -6.59 16.07
C SER A 400 10.38 -5.79 16.91
N ALA A 401 11.62 -5.68 16.44
CA ALA A 401 12.65 -4.91 17.12
C ALA A 401 12.35 -3.40 17.10
N LEU A 402 11.89 -2.89 15.97
CA LEU A 402 11.50 -1.49 15.85
C LEU A 402 10.27 -1.16 16.70
N ASP A 403 9.28 -2.06 16.78
CA ASP A 403 8.11 -1.86 17.64
C ASP A 403 8.47 -1.90 19.12
N LEU A 404 9.36 -2.82 19.54
CA LEU A 404 9.88 -2.84 20.92
C LEU A 404 10.55 -1.51 21.25
N LEU A 405 11.44 -1.02 20.39
CA LEU A 405 12.11 0.26 20.56
C LEU A 405 11.10 1.40 20.68
N ARG A 406 10.14 1.49 19.75
CA ARG A 406 9.09 2.50 19.74
C ARG A 406 8.32 2.51 21.05
N ARG A 407 7.80 1.36 21.49
CA ARG A 407 7.01 1.24 22.72
C ARG A 407 7.80 1.65 23.96
N ARG A 408 9.06 1.22 24.06
CA ARG A 408 9.92 1.61 25.17
C ARG A 408 10.19 3.11 25.22
N LEU A 409 10.44 3.70 24.05
CA LEU A 409 10.62 5.13 23.95
C LEU A 409 9.34 5.92 24.24
N VAL A 410 8.16 5.45 23.84
CA VAL A 410 6.87 6.11 24.11
C VAL A 410 6.51 6.01 25.60
N ALA A 411 6.67 4.84 26.23
CA ALA A 411 6.35 4.62 27.65
C ALA A 411 7.15 5.52 28.62
N GLU A 412 8.28 6.05 28.17
CA GLU A 412 9.12 6.97 28.95
C GLU A 412 8.70 8.45 28.89
N VAL A 413 7.63 8.79 28.17
CA VAL A 413 7.09 10.16 28.22
C VAL A 413 6.47 10.36 29.60
N PRO A 414 6.98 11.26 30.46
CA PRO A 414 6.26 11.62 31.66
C PRO A 414 4.91 12.20 31.23
N VAL A 415 3.83 11.57 31.67
CA VAL A 415 2.50 12.19 31.67
C VAL A 415 2.58 13.36 32.61
N GLY A 416 2.75 14.56 32.12
CA GLY A 416 2.72 15.76 32.94
C GLY A 416 3.82 16.76 32.60
N VAL A 417 3.52 17.79 31.86
CA VAL A 417 3.51 19.14 32.42
C VAL A 417 2.33 19.83 31.76
N GLY A 418 1.23 19.86 32.52
CA GLY A 418 0.12 20.76 32.26
C GLY A 418 0.65 22.19 32.22
N SER A 419 0.01 22.97 31.35
CA SER A 419 0.06 24.41 31.33
C SER A 419 0.19 24.99 32.76
N ALA A 420 1.32 25.61 33.05
CA ALA A 420 1.37 26.63 34.06
C ALA A 420 1.43 27.98 33.35
N ASP A 421 0.38 28.70 33.56
CA ASP A 421 0.20 30.12 33.47
C ASP A 421 1.47 30.98 33.33
N GLU A 422 1.51 31.80 32.25
CA GLU A 422 1.58 33.28 32.38
C GLU A 422 1.29 33.89 31.02
#